data_f7858db43067f051107bd0fca7d6261c
#
_entry.id   f7858db43067f051107bd0fca7d6261c
#
_cell.length_a   1.000
_cell.length_b   1.000
_cell.length_c   1.000
_cell.angle_alpha   90.00
_cell.angle_beta   90.00
_cell.angle_gamma   90.00
#
_symmetry.space_group_name_H-M   'P 1'
#
loop_
_entity.id
_entity.type
_entity.pdbx_description
1 polymer ?
#
loop_
_entity_poly.entity_id
_entity_poly.type
_entity_poly.pdbx_seq_one_letter_code
_entity_poly.pdbx_strand_id
1 'polypeptide(L)'
;MQIPIFPLNGAVLYPETNLPLNIFEDRYIEMVDFALSNKRLIGMIQADEKENLFSVGCLGKITSFNETKDGRYLINLEGMNLFLLKKEISSDFKFRMVEASSIQYNPDKHNVDGNMKKLLLNKYSKYIKTKKIDLNISELENLTV
;
A
#
# COMPACT_ATOMS: atom_id res chain seq x y z
N MET A 1 -13.96 2.01 -2.77
CA MET A 1 -13.24 2.47 -3.97
C MET A 1 -12.48 1.32 -4.61
N GLN A 2 -12.34 1.39 -5.90
CA GLN A 2 -11.59 0.37 -6.64
C GLN A 2 -10.19 0.90 -6.92
N ILE A 3 -9.17 0.13 -6.53
CA ILE A 3 -7.78 0.53 -6.69
C ILE A 3 -6.94 -0.64 -7.23
N PRO A 4 -5.91 -0.32 -8.04
CA PRO A 4 -4.90 -1.32 -8.36
C PRO A 4 -4.05 -1.57 -7.13
N ILE A 5 -3.59 -2.80 -6.96
CA ILE A 5 -2.74 -3.14 -5.83
C ILE A 5 -1.40 -3.69 -6.30
N PHE A 6 -0.40 -3.42 -5.48
CA PHE A 6 0.95 -3.92 -5.65
C PHE A 6 1.27 -4.82 -4.45
N PRO A 7 1.12 -6.15 -4.61
CA PRO A 7 1.51 -7.09 -3.55
C PRO A 7 3.04 -7.16 -3.52
N LEU A 8 3.65 -6.54 -2.56
CA LEU A 8 5.10 -6.47 -2.49
C LEU A 8 5.60 -6.98 -1.13
N ASN A 9 6.30 -8.10 -1.15
CA ASN A 9 6.95 -8.64 0.04
C ASN A 9 8.27 -7.94 0.27
N GLY A 10 8.58 -7.64 1.52
CA GLY A 10 9.86 -7.05 1.91
C GLY A 10 9.89 -5.53 1.92
N ALA A 11 8.83 -4.87 1.50
CA ALA A 11 8.72 -3.40 1.59
C ALA A 11 7.35 -3.04 2.16
N VAL A 12 7.32 -2.02 3.00
CA VAL A 12 6.09 -1.57 3.66
C VAL A 12 5.97 -0.06 3.47
N LEU A 13 4.78 0.37 3.06
CA LEU A 13 4.42 1.76 2.99
C LEU A 13 3.45 2.07 4.13
N TYR A 14 3.61 3.20 4.78
CA TYR A 14 2.66 3.67 5.79
C TYR A 14 2.47 5.19 5.66
N PRO A 15 1.39 5.72 6.29
CA PRO A 15 1.03 7.13 6.08
C PRO A 15 2.19 8.09 6.34
N GLU A 16 2.29 9.12 5.51
CA GLU A 16 3.28 10.20 5.58
C GLU A 16 4.72 9.77 5.29
N THR A 17 4.92 8.58 4.76
CA THR A 17 6.25 8.14 4.34
C THR A 17 6.33 8.03 2.83
N ASN A 18 7.55 7.95 2.32
CA ASN A 18 7.82 7.83 0.90
C ASN A 18 8.49 6.50 0.60
N LEU A 19 8.12 5.89 -0.51
CA LEU A 19 8.71 4.65 -0.97
C LEU A 19 9.09 4.80 -2.44
N PRO A 20 10.39 4.92 -2.75
CA PRO A 20 10.82 4.90 -4.14
C PRO A 20 10.79 3.48 -4.68
N LEU A 21 10.28 3.32 -5.89
CA LEU A 21 10.15 2.02 -6.53
C LEU A 21 10.73 2.07 -7.94
N ASN A 22 11.38 0.97 -8.31
CA ASN A 22 11.87 0.73 -9.66
C ASN A 22 10.98 -0.36 -10.27
N ILE A 23 10.13 0.03 -11.21
CA ILE A 23 9.12 -0.83 -11.80
C ILE A 23 9.64 -1.34 -13.15
N PHE A 24 9.71 -2.66 -13.31
CA PHE A 24 10.23 -3.27 -14.54
C PHE A 24 9.37 -4.42 -15.06
N GLU A 25 8.53 -5.03 -14.24
CA GLU A 25 7.64 -6.11 -14.68
C GLU A 25 6.47 -5.55 -15.48
N ASP A 26 6.12 -6.19 -16.60
CA ASP A 26 5.06 -5.72 -17.50
C ASP A 26 3.74 -5.44 -16.79
N ARG A 27 3.34 -6.33 -15.87
CA ARG A 27 2.09 -6.14 -15.13
C ARG A 27 2.09 -4.87 -14.28
N TYR A 28 3.23 -4.47 -13.76
CA TYR A 28 3.32 -3.29 -12.92
C TYR A 28 3.59 -2.03 -13.73
N ILE A 29 4.22 -2.14 -14.89
CA ILE A 29 4.26 -1.04 -15.87
C ILE A 29 2.82 -0.66 -16.26
N GLU A 30 2.00 -1.66 -16.59
CA GLU A 30 0.59 -1.45 -16.91
C GLU A 30 -0.17 -0.82 -15.73
N MET A 31 0.11 -1.26 -14.52
CA MET A 31 -0.49 -0.72 -13.29
C MET A 31 -0.16 0.77 -13.13
N VAL A 32 1.10 1.15 -13.32
CA VAL A 32 1.53 2.54 -13.20
C VAL A 32 0.87 3.38 -14.29
N ASP A 33 0.82 2.89 -15.52
CA ASP A 33 0.14 3.59 -16.61
C ASP A 33 -1.33 3.83 -16.27
N PHE A 34 -1.99 2.81 -15.74
CA PHE A 34 -3.39 2.92 -15.29
C PHE A 34 -3.53 3.97 -14.19
N ALA A 35 -2.67 3.91 -13.18
CA ALA A 35 -2.72 4.84 -12.05
C ALA A 35 -2.49 6.28 -12.50
N LEU A 36 -1.51 6.52 -13.36
CA LEU A 36 -1.22 7.86 -13.87
C LEU A 36 -2.39 8.45 -14.67
N SER A 37 -3.15 7.59 -15.35
CA SER A 37 -4.31 8.01 -16.13
C SER A 37 -5.57 8.22 -15.29
N ASN A 38 -5.52 7.89 -14.03
CA ASN A 38 -6.65 7.99 -13.12
C ASN A 38 -6.32 8.91 -11.96
N LYS A 39 -6.33 8.40 -10.73
CA LYS A 39 -6.12 9.22 -9.52
C LYS A 39 -4.71 9.15 -8.97
N ARG A 40 -3.80 8.45 -9.65
CA ARG A 40 -2.42 8.21 -9.23
C ARG A 40 -2.31 7.41 -7.93
N LEU A 41 -3.31 6.58 -7.64
CA LEU A 41 -3.36 5.82 -6.41
C LEU A 41 -3.03 4.36 -6.68
N ILE A 42 -2.18 3.80 -5.83
CA ILE A 42 -1.82 2.38 -5.83
C ILE A 42 -1.91 1.90 -4.39
N GLY A 43 -2.56 0.76 -4.18
CA GLY A 43 -2.61 0.14 -2.86
C GLY A 43 -1.42 -0.78 -2.65
N MET A 44 -0.56 -0.44 -1.71
CA MET A 44 0.53 -1.31 -1.29
C MET A 44 0.00 -2.28 -0.24
N ILE A 45 0.13 -3.57 -0.50
CA ILE A 45 -0.39 -4.59 0.39
C ILE A 45 0.57 -5.78 0.42
N GLN A 46 0.58 -6.49 1.52
CA GLN A 46 1.40 -7.67 1.67
C GLN A 46 0.61 -8.91 1.29
N ALA A 47 1.33 -9.94 0.89
CA ALA A 47 0.74 -11.22 0.54
C ALA A 47 1.53 -12.34 1.23
N ASP A 48 0.85 -13.48 1.47
CA ASP A 48 1.53 -14.65 2.00
C ASP A 48 2.24 -15.43 0.88
N GLU A 49 2.87 -16.55 1.20
CA GLU A 49 3.62 -17.37 0.25
C GLU A 49 2.75 -17.94 -0.87
N LYS A 50 1.44 -18.05 -0.64
CA LYS A 50 0.47 -18.53 -1.62
C LYS A 50 -0.20 -17.39 -2.39
N GLU A 51 0.32 -16.18 -2.26
CA GLU A 51 -0.21 -14.97 -2.89
C GLU A 51 -1.59 -14.55 -2.37
N ASN A 52 -1.99 -15.04 -1.19
CA ASN A 52 -3.18 -14.54 -0.52
C ASN A 52 -2.90 -13.18 0.09
N LEU A 53 -3.75 -12.21 -0.21
CA LEU A 53 -3.57 -10.85 0.26
C LEU A 53 -3.94 -10.72 1.73
N PHE A 54 -3.20 -9.89 2.43
CA PHE A 54 -3.55 -9.49 3.78
C PHE A 54 -4.77 -8.56 3.73
N SER A 55 -5.39 -8.32 4.87
CA SER A 55 -6.63 -7.53 4.92
C SER A 55 -6.41 -6.03 5.01
N VAL A 56 -5.19 -5.61 5.32
CA VAL A 56 -4.85 -4.19 5.50
C VAL A 56 -3.67 -3.85 4.61
N GLY A 57 -3.78 -2.72 3.93
CA GLY A 57 -2.69 -2.16 3.14
C GLY A 57 -2.60 -0.65 3.36
N CYS A 58 -1.70 -0.01 2.62
CA CYS A 58 -1.54 1.44 2.65
C CYS A 58 -1.73 2.00 1.26
N LEU A 59 -2.59 3.00 1.15
CA LEU A 59 -2.82 3.69 -0.09
C LEU A 59 -1.66 4.63 -0.37
N GLY A 60 -1.04 4.49 -1.53
CA GLY A 60 0.05 5.34 -1.96
C GLY A 60 -0.34 6.19 -3.15
N LYS A 61 0.15 7.42 -3.17
CA LYS A 61 -0.03 8.34 -4.30
C LYS A 61 1.30 8.49 -5.02
N ILE A 62 1.26 8.41 -6.34
CA ILE A 62 2.45 8.66 -7.16
C ILE A 62 2.72 10.16 -7.17
N THR A 63 3.83 10.57 -6.55
CA THR A 63 4.23 11.97 -6.46
C THR A 63 5.34 12.34 -7.43
N SER A 64 6.06 11.35 -7.96
CA SER A 64 7.03 11.57 -9.01
C SER A 64 7.10 10.36 -9.93
N PHE A 65 7.43 10.62 -11.19
CA PHE A 65 7.50 9.58 -12.22
C PHE A 65 8.63 9.93 -13.18
N ASN A 66 9.43 8.93 -13.52
CA ASN A 66 10.47 9.06 -14.52
C ASN A 66 10.62 7.73 -15.25
N GLU A 67 10.76 7.77 -16.56
CA GLU A 67 11.00 6.59 -17.36
C GLU A 67 12.45 6.53 -17.75
N THR A 68 13.09 5.37 -17.54
CA THR A 68 14.48 5.16 -17.93
C THR A 68 14.58 4.81 -19.41
N LYS A 69 15.80 4.89 -19.96
CA LYS A 69 16.03 4.59 -21.38
C LYS A 69 15.72 3.14 -21.74
N ASP A 70 15.82 2.23 -20.79
CA ASP A 70 15.52 0.80 -20.98
C ASP A 70 14.10 0.42 -20.62
N GLY A 71 13.22 1.39 -20.45
CA GLY A 71 11.78 1.16 -20.28
C GLY A 71 11.32 0.84 -18.86
N ARG A 72 12.17 1.03 -17.86
CA ARG A 72 11.75 0.92 -16.46
C ARG A 72 11.12 2.21 -15.99
N TYR A 73 10.23 2.09 -15.00
CA TYR A 73 9.59 3.26 -14.38
C TYR A 73 10.16 3.48 -12.98
N LEU A 74 10.62 4.69 -12.74
CA LEU A 74 11.05 5.12 -11.40
C LEU A 74 9.95 6.00 -10.85
N ILE A 75 9.32 5.56 -9.77
CA ILE A 75 8.23 6.31 -9.14
C ILE A 75 8.52 6.50 -7.67
N ASN A 76 7.91 7.53 -7.10
CA ASN A 76 7.86 7.68 -5.65
C ASN A 76 6.40 7.58 -5.21
N LEU A 77 6.14 6.70 -4.24
CA LEU A 77 4.84 6.61 -3.61
C LEU A 77 4.88 7.33 -2.27
N GLU A 78 3.94 8.23 -2.08
CA GLU A 78 3.70 8.85 -0.77
C GLU A 78 2.55 8.13 -0.10
N GLY A 79 2.78 7.64 1.13
CA GLY A 79 1.75 6.98 1.90
C GLY A 79 0.67 7.96 2.32
N MET A 80 -0.59 7.60 2.04
CA MET A 80 -1.75 8.42 2.36
C MET A 80 -2.47 7.85 3.56
N ASN A 81 -3.42 6.97 3.35
CA ASN A 81 -4.23 6.36 4.39
C ASN A 81 -4.08 4.85 4.35
N LEU A 82 -4.31 4.21 5.48
CA LEU A 82 -4.49 2.77 5.49
C LEU A 82 -5.82 2.43 4.82
N PHE A 83 -5.93 1.23 4.28
CA PHE A 83 -7.17 0.75 3.71
C PHE A 83 -7.45 -0.69 4.15
N LEU A 84 -8.74 -1.02 4.21
CA LEU A 84 -9.21 -2.39 4.41
C LEU A 84 -9.58 -2.97 3.06
N LEU A 85 -9.00 -4.12 2.75
CA LEU A 85 -9.35 -4.86 1.55
C LEU A 85 -10.69 -5.53 1.76
N LYS A 86 -11.64 -5.26 0.87
CA LYS A 86 -12.96 -5.88 0.92
C LYS A 86 -13.05 -7.12 0.06
N LYS A 87 -12.66 -7.00 -1.20
CA LYS A 87 -12.65 -8.13 -2.12
C LYS A 87 -11.76 -7.84 -3.32
N GLU A 88 -11.25 -8.88 -3.93
CA GLU A 88 -10.55 -8.77 -5.19
C GLU A 88 -11.56 -8.69 -6.33
N ILE A 89 -11.28 -7.85 -7.32
CA ILE A 89 -12.15 -7.63 -8.47
C ILE A 89 -11.54 -8.31 -9.68
N SER A 90 -12.35 -9.07 -10.40
CA SER A 90 -11.95 -9.65 -11.66
C SER A 90 -11.77 -8.55 -12.71
N SER A 91 -10.66 -8.58 -13.44
CA SER A 91 -10.39 -7.60 -14.50
C SER A 91 -9.55 -8.20 -15.60
N ASP A 92 -9.50 -7.51 -16.75
CA ASP A 92 -8.66 -7.93 -17.90
C ASP A 92 -7.22 -7.40 -17.80
N PHE A 93 -6.92 -6.63 -16.75
CA PHE A 93 -5.57 -6.12 -16.53
C PHE A 93 -4.61 -7.22 -16.08
N LYS A 94 -3.33 -7.04 -16.34
CA LYS A 94 -2.29 -7.95 -15.87
C LYS A 94 -2.04 -7.81 -14.37
N PHE A 95 -2.38 -6.67 -13.80
CA PHE A 95 -2.26 -6.42 -12.36
C PHE A 95 -3.60 -6.66 -11.66
N ARG A 96 -3.56 -6.75 -10.34
CA ARG A 96 -4.74 -7.06 -9.53
C ARG A 96 -5.46 -5.79 -9.11
N MET A 97 -6.79 -5.84 -9.11
CA MET A 97 -7.67 -4.77 -8.67
C MET A 97 -8.47 -5.24 -7.45
N VAL A 98 -8.72 -4.34 -6.53
CA VAL A 98 -9.54 -4.67 -5.35
C VAL A 98 -10.55 -3.56 -5.07
N GLU A 99 -11.62 -3.94 -4.39
CA GLU A 99 -12.51 -3.01 -3.70
C GLU A 99 -11.97 -2.82 -2.30
N ALA A 100 -11.77 -1.58 -1.89
CA ALA A 100 -11.18 -1.24 -0.61
C ALA A 100 -11.91 -0.08 0.06
N SER A 101 -11.84 -0.05 1.38
CA SER A 101 -12.32 1.08 2.19
C SER A 101 -11.13 1.82 2.75
N SER A 102 -11.04 3.11 2.47
CA SER A 102 -10.02 3.96 3.07
C SER A 102 -10.33 4.19 4.54
N ILE A 103 -9.31 4.10 5.37
CA ILE A 103 -9.42 4.40 6.80
C ILE A 103 -8.81 5.76 7.01
N GLN A 104 -9.65 6.75 7.29
CA GLN A 104 -9.19 8.09 7.60
C GLN A 104 -8.90 8.21 9.08
N TYR A 105 -7.68 8.59 9.40
CA TYR A 105 -7.31 8.88 10.76
C TYR A 105 -7.59 10.35 11.05
N ASN A 106 -8.38 10.60 12.10
CA ASN A 106 -8.62 11.93 12.58
C ASN A 106 -8.14 12.00 14.04
N PRO A 107 -7.04 12.73 14.33
CA PRO A 107 -6.51 12.80 15.70
C PRO A 107 -7.47 13.45 16.69
N ASP A 108 -8.45 14.20 16.21
CA ASP A 108 -9.44 14.87 17.06
C ASP A 108 -10.62 13.99 17.45
N LYS A 109 -10.76 12.81 16.81
CA LYS A 109 -11.79 11.84 17.16
C LYS A 109 -11.21 10.80 18.11
N HIS A 110 -11.65 10.87 19.34
CA HIS A 110 -11.14 9.99 20.39
C HIS A 110 -11.79 8.61 20.36
N ASN A 111 -11.10 7.62 20.88
CA ASN A 111 -11.55 6.27 21.27
C ASN A 111 -11.84 5.28 20.13
N VAL A 112 -12.82 5.51 19.26
CA VAL A 112 -13.17 4.54 18.22
C VAL A 112 -12.06 4.45 17.17
N ASP A 113 -11.62 5.59 16.69
CA ASP A 113 -10.53 5.66 15.70
C ASP A 113 -9.21 5.20 16.30
N GLY A 114 -8.97 5.52 17.59
CA GLY A 114 -7.78 5.07 18.29
C GLY A 114 -7.71 3.55 18.43
N ASN A 115 -8.83 2.90 18.73
CA ASN A 115 -8.90 1.44 18.85
C ASN A 115 -8.71 0.76 17.50
N MET A 116 -9.35 1.29 16.47
CA MET A 116 -9.20 0.79 15.10
C MET A 116 -7.74 0.91 14.65
N LYS A 117 -7.12 2.04 14.90
CA LYS A 117 -5.73 2.31 14.55
C LYS A 117 -4.79 1.35 15.27
N LYS A 118 -5.00 1.14 16.55
CA LYS A 118 -4.21 0.20 17.34
C LYS A 118 -4.30 -1.22 16.77
N LEU A 119 -5.50 -1.64 16.40
CA LEU A 119 -5.74 -2.94 15.80
C LEU A 119 -4.98 -3.08 14.46
N LEU A 120 -5.04 -2.05 13.62
CA LEU A 120 -4.35 -2.05 12.33
C LEU A 120 -2.84 -2.09 12.49
N LEU A 121 -2.30 -1.30 13.41
CA LEU A 121 -0.87 -1.32 13.70
C LEU A 121 -0.41 -2.65 14.27
N ASN A 122 -1.21 -3.29 15.10
CA ASN A 122 -0.91 -4.61 15.63
C ASN A 122 -0.83 -5.64 14.50
N LYS A 123 -1.75 -5.58 13.55
CA LYS A 123 -1.71 -6.45 12.37
C LYS A 123 -0.47 -6.22 11.53
N TYR A 124 -0.09 -4.98 11.30
CA TYR A 124 1.14 -4.63 10.60
C TYR A 124 2.38 -5.13 11.33
N SER A 125 2.47 -4.87 12.64
CA SER A 125 3.59 -5.31 13.46
C SER A 125 3.74 -6.83 13.46
N LYS A 126 2.63 -7.54 13.59
CA LYS A 126 2.61 -8.99 13.56
C LYS A 126 3.10 -9.53 12.22
N TYR A 127 2.65 -8.92 11.13
CA TYR A 127 3.09 -9.29 9.80
C TYR A 127 4.60 -9.08 9.62
N ILE A 128 5.09 -7.92 10.02
CA ILE A 128 6.51 -7.56 9.92
C ILE A 128 7.38 -8.58 10.68
N LYS A 129 6.98 -8.95 11.89
CA LYS A 129 7.69 -9.97 12.67
C LYS A 129 7.72 -11.33 11.98
N THR A 130 6.60 -11.74 11.41
CA THR A 130 6.46 -13.00 10.70
C THR A 130 7.37 -13.07 9.48
N LYS A 131 7.51 -11.97 8.77
CA LYS A 131 8.32 -11.90 7.55
C LYS A 131 9.76 -11.49 7.79
N LYS A 132 10.15 -11.28 9.04
CA LYS A 132 11.51 -10.84 9.43
C LYS A 132 11.94 -9.55 8.74
N ILE A 133 11.01 -8.63 8.55
CA ILE A 133 11.29 -7.32 7.98
C ILE A 133 11.89 -6.45 9.08
N ASP A 134 13.03 -5.84 8.76
CA ASP A 134 13.74 -4.96 9.70
C ASP A 134 13.09 -3.58 9.73
N LEU A 135 12.01 -3.47 10.49
CA LEU A 135 11.31 -2.20 10.72
C LEU A 135 11.26 -1.91 12.21
N ASN A 136 11.46 -0.64 12.52
CA ASN A 136 11.31 -0.18 13.89
C ASN A 136 9.83 -0.01 14.22
N ILE A 137 9.30 -0.92 15.04
CA ILE A 137 7.89 -0.90 15.45
C ILE A 137 7.56 0.39 16.20
N SER A 138 8.52 0.96 16.92
CA SER A 138 8.31 2.26 17.58
C SER A 138 7.99 3.37 16.61
N GLU A 139 8.57 3.35 15.43
CA GLU A 139 8.27 4.33 14.38
C GLU A 139 6.84 4.16 13.88
N LEU A 140 6.37 2.93 13.72
CA LEU A 140 4.98 2.66 13.35
C LEU A 140 4.00 3.18 14.40
N GLU A 141 4.32 2.99 15.67
CA GLU A 141 3.50 3.49 16.76
C GLU A 141 3.49 5.01 16.81
N ASN A 142 4.62 5.66 16.55
CA ASN A 142 4.72 7.12 16.52
C ASN A 142 3.90 7.74 15.42
N LEU A 143 3.68 7.06 14.31
CA LEU A 143 2.81 7.53 13.24
C LEU A 143 1.35 7.65 13.67
N THR A 144 0.99 7.10 14.82
CA THR A 144 -0.38 7.10 15.31
C THR A 144 -0.72 8.31 16.19
N VAL A 145 0.26 9.13 16.45
CA VAL A 145 0.07 10.30 17.35
C VAL A 145 -0.30 11.54 16.56
#